data_4467dfe6c4ac11ba38b1d43f6fc8f18d
#
_entry.id   4467dfe6c4ac11ba38b1d43f6fc8f18d
#
_cell.length_a   1.000
_cell.length_b   1.000
_cell.length_c   1.000
_cell.angle_alpha   90.00
_cell.angle_beta   90.00
_cell.angle_gamma   90.00
#
_symmetry.space_group_name_H-M   'P 1'
#
loop_
_entity.id
_entity.type
_entity.pdbx_description
1 polymer ?
#
loop_
_entity_poly.entity_id
_entity_poly.type
_entity_poly.pdbx_seq_one_letter_code
_entity_poly.pdbx_strand_id
1 'polypeptide(L)'
;RDVAPSRGLGDVYKRQVYCKLKKDVAVSDIASAFAKAYDDKPFVRVQENLPELHNVIGSNFTDIGFAYNEKTNVMTVISVIDNLLKGASGQAVQNLNLMQGWDETEGLHMTPSYL
;
A
#
# COMPACT_ATOMS: atom_id res chain seq x y z
N ARG A 1 15.10 -8.85 5.51
CA ARG A 1 13.98 -8.27 6.20
C ARG A 1 14.26 -6.85 6.66
N ASP A 2 13.34 -6.06 6.49
CA ASP A 2 13.50 -4.68 6.84
C ASP A 2 13.13 -4.44 8.30
N VAL A 3 14.09 -4.02 9.05
CA VAL A 3 13.88 -3.70 10.43
C VAL A 3 13.99 -2.22 10.58
N ALA A 4 13.10 -1.51 10.06
CA ALA A 4 13.12 -0.09 10.26
C ALA A 4 12.57 0.18 11.65
N PRO A 5 13.39 0.26 12.66
CA PRO A 5 12.86 0.57 13.96
C PRO A 5 12.17 1.90 13.86
N SER A 6 11.03 1.94 14.40
CA SER A 6 10.27 3.16 14.41
C SER A 6 11.00 4.20 15.19
N ARG A 7 11.11 5.34 14.64
CA ARG A 7 11.78 6.42 15.28
C ARG A 7 10.91 7.62 15.22
N GLY A 8 10.21 7.87 16.28
CA GLY A 8 9.42 9.06 16.34
C GLY A 8 8.42 9.05 15.23
N LEU A 9 8.66 9.79 14.23
CA LEU A 9 7.69 10.11 13.24
C LEU A 9 6.92 8.97 12.67
N GLY A 10 5.98 8.52 13.44
CA GLY A 10 4.92 7.77 12.85
C GLY A 10 5.30 6.52 12.15
N ASP A 11 6.09 5.75 12.68
CA ASP A 11 6.12 4.35 12.28
C ASP A 11 5.65 4.06 10.86
N VAL A 12 6.18 4.79 9.90
CA VAL A 12 5.84 4.51 8.52
C VAL A 12 6.61 3.27 8.10
N TYR A 13 5.91 2.32 7.49
CA TYR A 13 6.48 1.05 7.12
C TYR A 13 6.46 0.87 5.62
N LYS A 14 7.60 0.43 5.10
CA LYS A 14 7.78 0.20 3.67
C LYS A 14 8.25 -1.24 3.45
N ARG A 15 7.60 -1.93 2.55
CA ARG A 15 7.98 -3.29 2.18
C ARG A 15 8.25 -3.37 0.69
N GLN A 16 9.33 -4.05 0.32
CA GLN A 16 9.67 -4.28 -1.07
C GLN A 16 9.63 -5.77 -1.37
N VAL A 17 9.13 -6.11 -2.54
CA VAL A 17 9.11 -7.49 -3.02
C VAL A 17 9.63 -7.52 -4.45
N TYR A 18 10.52 -8.45 -4.74
CA TYR A 18 11.05 -8.64 -6.07
C TYR A 18 10.46 -9.91 -6.66
N CYS A 19 9.85 -9.78 -7.83
CA CYS A 19 9.19 -10.91 -8.48
C CYS A 19 9.80 -11.15 -9.85
N LYS A 20 10.35 -12.33 -10.05
CA LYS A 20 10.80 -12.75 -11.38
C LYS A 20 9.59 -13.27 -12.14
N LEU A 21 9.29 -12.65 -13.27
CA LEU A 21 8.13 -13.06 -14.06
C LEU A 21 8.48 -14.28 -14.92
N LYS A 22 7.49 -15.10 -15.18
CA LYS A 22 7.71 -16.35 -15.92
C LYS A 22 7.93 -16.12 -17.41
N LYS A 23 7.39 -15.02 -17.93
CA LYS A 23 7.52 -14.66 -19.34
C LYS A 23 7.42 -13.16 -19.45
N ASP A 24 7.79 -12.64 -20.61
CA ASP A 24 7.68 -11.22 -20.85
C ASP A 24 6.24 -10.80 -20.77
N VAL A 25 5.99 -9.71 -20.06
CA VAL A 25 4.66 -9.12 -19.94
C VAL A 25 4.78 -7.63 -20.21
N ALA A 26 3.68 -7.04 -20.67
CA ALA A 26 3.63 -5.61 -20.86
C ALA A 26 3.36 -4.92 -19.54
N VAL A 27 3.93 -3.73 -19.35
CA VAL A 27 3.68 -2.94 -18.14
C VAL A 27 2.18 -2.67 -17.99
N SER A 28 1.47 -2.47 -19.09
CA SER A 28 0.03 -2.27 -19.07
C SER A 28 -0.73 -3.47 -18.48
N ASP A 29 -0.24 -4.68 -18.71
CA ASP A 29 -0.87 -5.87 -18.14
C ASP A 29 -0.71 -5.90 -16.62
N ILE A 30 0.45 -5.47 -16.13
CA ILE A 30 0.71 -5.39 -14.70
C ILE A 30 -0.19 -4.33 -14.07
N ALA A 31 -0.26 -3.15 -14.68
CA ALA A 31 -1.12 -2.07 -14.19
C ALA A 31 -2.58 -2.50 -14.14
N SER A 32 -3.03 -3.19 -15.19
CA SER A 32 -4.42 -3.69 -15.26
C SER A 32 -4.70 -4.69 -14.16
N ALA A 33 -3.76 -5.58 -13.87
CA ALA A 33 -3.93 -6.58 -12.83
C ALA A 33 -4.08 -5.92 -11.44
N PHE A 34 -3.24 -4.92 -11.14
CA PHE A 34 -3.36 -4.19 -9.88
C PHE A 34 -4.67 -3.41 -9.79
N ALA A 35 -5.04 -2.73 -10.86
CA ALA A 35 -6.30 -1.98 -10.88
C ALA A 35 -7.49 -2.89 -10.64
N LYS A 36 -7.52 -4.03 -11.31
CA LYS A 36 -8.61 -4.99 -11.17
C LYS A 36 -8.70 -5.53 -9.73
N ALA A 37 -7.55 -5.76 -9.10
CA ALA A 37 -7.53 -6.33 -7.76
C ALA A 37 -8.00 -5.32 -6.70
N TYR A 38 -7.71 -4.03 -6.88
CA TYR A 38 -7.88 -3.05 -5.82
C TYR A 38 -8.81 -1.89 -6.17
N ASP A 39 -9.46 -1.92 -7.32
CA ASP A 39 -10.31 -0.82 -7.79
C ASP A 39 -11.40 -0.42 -6.79
N ASP A 40 -11.97 -1.40 -6.12
CA ASP A 40 -13.07 -1.17 -5.17
C ASP A 40 -12.61 -1.15 -3.71
N LYS A 41 -11.30 -1.03 -3.46
CA LYS A 41 -10.75 -1.02 -2.11
C LYS A 41 -10.44 0.39 -1.67
N PRO A 42 -11.21 0.96 -0.73
CA PRO A 42 -11.09 2.38 -0.41
C PRO A 42 -9.76 2.80 0.20
N PHE A 43 -9.05 1.87 0.84
CA PHE A 43 -7.80 2.21 1.51
C PHE A 43 -6.56 1.77 0.75
N VAL A 44 -6.72 1.23 -0.45
CA VAL A 44 -5.57 0.82 -1.26
C VAL A 44 -5.46 1.74 -2.47
N ARG A 45 -4.32 2.41 -2.58
CA ARG A 45 -4.04 3.29 -3.72
C ARG A 45 -2.90 2.68 -4.51
N VAL A 46 -3.13 2.45 -5.79
CA VAL A 46 -2.13 1.86 -6.69
C VAL A 46 -1.61 2.95 -7.62
N GLN A 47 -0.30 3.02 -7.77
CA GLN A 47 0.34 3.98 -8.65
C GLN A 47 1.46 3.33 -9.43
N GLU A 48 1.82 3.92 -10.57
CA GLU A 48 2.89 3.37 -11.42
C GLU A 48 4.26 3.83 -10.98
N ASN A 49 4.33 4.75 -10.04
CA ASN A 49 5.56 5.22 -9.45
C ASN A 49 5.78 4.57 -8.10
N LEU A 50 7.00 4.67 -7.58
CA LEU A 50 7.26 4.16 -6.24
C LEU A 50 6.58 5.08 -5.22
N PRO A 51 5.87 4.51 -4.24
CA PRO A 51 5.17 5.33 -3.26
C PRO A 51 6.13 6.01 -2.30
N GLU A 52 5.71 7.18 -1.83
CA GLU A 52 6.47 7.96 -0.86
C GLU A 52 5.89 7.77 0.53
N LEU A 53 6.77 7.68 1.51
CA LEU A 53 6.36 7.37 2.88
C LEU A 53 5.39 8.41 3.44
N HIS A 54 5.66 9.68 3.22
CA HIS A 54 4.84 10.73 3.83
C HIS A 54 3.40 10.77 3.29
N ASN A 55 3.15 10.10 2.18
CA ASN A 55 1.80 10.11 1.59
C ASN A 55 0.80 9.28 2.40
N VAL A 56 1.25 8.46 3.33
CA VAL A 56 0.36 7.64 4.16
C VAL A 56 0.39 8.02 5.63
N ILE A 57 1.29 8.91 6.06
CA ILE A 57 1.42 9.29 7.47
C ILE A 57 0.10 9.85 7.99
N GLY A 58 -0.37 9.32 9.09
CA GLY A 58 -1.60 9.77 9.72
C GLY A 58 -2.86 9.27 9.06
N SER A 59 -2.77 8.26 8.21
CA SER A 59 -3.94 7.74 7.49
C SER A 59 -3.98 6.22 7.51
N ASN A 60 -5.11 5.68 7.12
CA ASN A 60 -5.29 4.23 6.99
C ASN A 60 -5.01 3.74 5.56
N PHE A 61 -4.40 4.54 4.72
CA PHE A 61 -4.10 4.15 3.35
C PHE A 61 -2.91 3.21 3.25
N THR A 62 -2.97 2.35 2.26
CA THR A 62 -1.84 1.56 1.78
C THR A 62 -1.56 2.03 0.36
N ASP A 63 -0.36 2.53 0.12
CA ASP A 63 0.05 2.91 -1.22
C ASP A 63 0.93 1.80 -1.79
N ILE A 64 0.59 1.35 -2.99
CA ILE A 64 1.32 0.30 -3.69
C ILE A 64 1.82 0.86 -5.01
N GLY A 65 3.10 0.71 -5.25
CA GLY A 65 3.70 1.07 -6.52
C GLY A 65 4.51 -0.09 -7.07
N PHE A 66 4.80 -0.03 -8.36
CA PHE A 66 5.61 -1.08 -8.97
C PHE A 66 6.51 -0.50 -10.05
N ALA A 67 7.59 -1.23 -10.32
CA ALA A 67 8.50 -0.94 -11.40
C ALA A 67 8.88 -2.25 -12.07
N TYR A 68 8.95 -2.26 -13.38
CA TYR A 68 9.28 -3.46 -14.13
C TYR A 68 10.55 -3.22 -14.94
N ASN A 69 11.51 -4.12 -14.80
CA ASN A 69 12.74 -4.07 -15.58
C ASN A 69 12.65 -5.12 -16.67
N GLU A 70 12.50 -4.68 -17.91
CA GLU A 70 12.35 -5.58 -19.04
C GLU A 70 13.58 -6.44 -19.30
N LYS A 71 14.76 -5.90 -19.01
CA LYS A 71 16.01 -6.63 -19.28
C LYS A 71 16.17 -7.83 -18.36
N THR A 72 15.76 -7.71 -17.12
CA THR A 72 15.89 -8.80 -16.15
C THR A 72 14.60 -9.56 -15.95
N ASN A 73 13.50 -9.05 -16.49
CA ASN A 73 12.16 -9.61 -16.30
C ASN A 73 11.78 -9.68 -14.82
N VAL A 74 12.22 -8.69 -14.05
CA VAL A 74 11.93 -8.60 -12.63
C VAL A 74 11.02 -7.41 -12.36
N MET A 75 9.97 -7.65 -11.61
CA MET A 75 9.07 -6.62 -11.14
C MET A 75 9.35 -6.35 -9.67
N THR A 76 9.49 -5.09 -9.33
CA THR A 76 9.64 -4.65 -7.94
C THR A 76 8.32 -4.04 -7.50
N VAL A 77 7.77 -4.54 -6.42
CA VAL A 77 6.54 -4.01 -5.83
C VAL A 77 6.89 -3.39 -4.49
N ILE A 78 6.44 -2.18 -4.27
CA ILE A 78 6.68 -1.47 -3.01
C ILE A 78 5.35 -1.07 -2.41
N SER A 79 5.17 -1.37 -1.14
CA SER A 79 3.97 -1.03 -0.38
C SER A 79 4.38 -0.21 0.84
N VAL A 80 3.66 0.86 1.12
CA VAL A 80 3.91 1.70 2.29
C VAL A 80 2.62 1.90 3.08
N ILE A 81 2.74 1.88 4.40
CA ILE A 81 1.62 2.12 5.32
C ILE A 81 2.11 2.94 6.50
N ASP A 82 1.16 3.56 7.20
CA ASP A 82 1.42 4.07 8.54
C ASP A 82 1.21 2.91 9.51
N ASN A 83 2.26 2.48 10.15
CA ASN A 83 2.23 1.29 10.99
C ASN A 83 1.32 1.41 12.22
N LEU A 84 1.11 2.63 12.69
CA LEU A 84 0.25 2.85 13.85
C LEU A 84 -1.23 2.85 13.48
N LEU A 85 -1.56 3.21 12.26
CA LEU A 85 -2.95 3.26 11.79
C LEU A 85 -3.29 2.03 10.96
N LYS A 86 -2.85 1.99 9.70
CA LYS A 86 -3.16 0.84 8.86
C LYS A 86 -2.60 -0.46 9.43
N GLY A 87 -1.42 -0.39 10.02
CA GLY A 87 -0.77 -1.57 10.59
C GLY A 87 -1.26 -1.96 11.98
N ALA A 88 -2.07 -1.16 12.62
CA ALA A 88 -2.51 -1.42 13.99
C ALA A 88 -3.95 -0.96 14.22
N SER A 89 -4.15 0.20 14.85
CA SER A 89 -5.49 0.62 15.27
C SER A 89 -6.44 0.87 14.10
N GLY A 90 -5.94 1.43 13.00
CA GLY A 90 -6.77 1.68 11.83
C GLY A 90 -7.27 0.38 11.19
N GLN A 91 -6.42 -0.64 11.16
CA GLN A 91 -6.82 -1.94 10.64
C GLN A 91 -7.85 -2.59 11.56
N ALA A 92 -7.71 -2.42 12.87
CA ALA A 92 -8.68 -2.96 13.82
C ALA A 92 -10.05 -2.33 13.61
N VAL A 93 -10.11 -1.02 13.42
CA VAL A 93 -11.38 -0.32 13.16
C VAL A 93 -11.95 -0.77 11.82
N GLN A 94 -11.13 -0.88 10.80
CA GLN A 94 -11.56 -1.34 9.49
C GLN A 94 -12.16 -2.74 9.55
N ASN A 95 -11.52 -3.64 10.27
CA ASN A 95 -12.03 -5.00 10.45
C ASN A 95 -13.35 -5.01 11.19
N LEU A 96 -13.50 -4.18 12.22
CA LEU A 96 -14.74 -4.07 12.94
C LEU A 96 -15.87 -3.60 12.02
N ASN A 97 -15.60 -2.61 11.18
CA ASN A 97 -16.58 -2.11 10.22
C ASN A 97 -17.06 -3.23 9.31
N LEU A 98 -16.14 -4.01 8.78
CA LEU A 98 -16.48 -5.13 7.89
C LEU A 98 -17.28 -6.21 8.63
N MET A 99 -16.91 -6.52 9.86
CA MET A 99 -17.62 -7.53 10.65
C MET A 99 -19.05 -7.12 11.00
N GLN A 100 -19.28 -5.82 11.20
CA GLN A 100 -20.59 -5.31 11.56
C GLN A 100 -21.44 -4.94 10.35
N GLY A 101 -20.90 -5.06 9.15
CA GLY A 101 -21.60 -4.66 7.95
C GLY A 101 -21.71 -3.16 7.78
N TRP A 102 -20.88 -2.40 8.49
CA TRP A 102 -20.82 -0.94 8.33
C TRP A 102 -19.95 -0.59 7.14
N ASP A 103 -19.98 0.69 6.76
CA ASP A 103 -19.10 1.18 5.72
C ASP A 103 -17.65 0.97 6.17
N GLU A 104 -16.85 0.41 5.30
CA GLU A 104 -15.46 0.04 5.61
C GLU A 104 -14.66 1.24 6.08
N THR A 105 -15.01 2.44 5.64
CA THR A 105 -14.28 3.67 5.96
C THR A 105 -14.78 4.38 7.20
N GLU A 106 -15.80 3.87 7.87
CA GLU A 106 -16.40 4.55 9.01
C GLU A 106 -15.38 4.82 10.11
N GLY A 107 -15.26 6.08 10.51
CA GLY A 107 -14.29 6.49 11.52
C GLY A 107 -12.86 6.60 11.02
N LEU A 108 -12.61 6.38 9.73
CA LEU A 108 -11.27 6.33 9.17
C LEU A 108 -11.02 7.37 8.06
N HIS A 109 -11.86 8.40 8.00
CA HIS A 109 -11.74 9.45 6.99
C HIS A 109 -10.66 10.45 7.39
N MET A 110 -9.42 10.03 7.30
CA MET A 110 -8.28 10.85 7.68
C MET A 110 -7.46 11.24 6.46
N THR A 111 -6.92 12.45 6.51
CA THR A 111 -6.01 12.92 5.47
C THR A 111 -4.58 12.70 5.94
N PRO A 112 -3.69 12.19 5.08
CA PRO A 112 -2.29 12.02 5.47
C PRO A 112 -1.67 13.32 5.97
N SER A 113 -0.85 13.24 7.00
CA SER A 113 -0.14 14.37 7.54
C SER A 113 1.26 14.42 6.93
N TYR A 114 1.63 15.60 6.45
CA TYR A 114 2.97 15.80 5.93
C TYR A 114 3.81 16.49 6.99
N LEU A 115 4.99 15.99 7.22
CA LEU A 115 5.88 16.54 8.22
C LEU A 115 6.97 17.40 7.60
#